data_3354965c260bb2f2e0e491ebc2356f43
#
_entry.id   3354965c260bb2f2e0e491ebc2356f43
#
_cell.length_a   1.000
_cell.length_b   1.000
_cell.length_c   1.000
_cell.angle_alpha   90.00
_cell.angle_beta   90.00
_cell.angle_gamma   90.00
#
_symmetry.space_group_name_H-M   'P 1'
#
loop_
_entity.id
_entity.type
_entity.pdbx_description
1 polymer ?
#
loop_
_entity_poly.entity_id
_entity_poly.type
_entity_poly.pdbx_seq_one_letter_code
_entity_poly.pdbx_strand_id
1 'polypeptide(L)'
;MNTVLINGTVLTGYAQLNDCAIYIDNNGNISDIFNMKRFAEKNFPSDTVVIDIQNSYVVPGLIDTHIHGIGGYGTEDNSPDSILGMSERLADFGVSRFLPTIYTDTEENMLAGIKAIVEAMGHEKGAIIEGVNVEGPFISSKRIGAQNPEGRRDVDLDLFHRFLKEGKGHIVCMTVAPELKHMRNLALEARKHNVVLLAGHTDATYENIIEGMQCGILHSTHFFNAMSRLHHRNPGTVGAIMIQNNMKAEIICDGVHVHPELVKLLIREKPIDNIVMVTDALKPTKQRRGCLYANGVEATINKEGAFVSKKDPSLFLGSSLTMLQGLRNMSDWGIPLADSIQMSSSNPAQIYSMNKVGSIIPEYRADLTVLDDKLQLKALFIGGKLVRDRLA
;
A
#
# COMPACT_ATOMS: atom_id res chain seq x y z
N MET A 1 -11.17 -26.43 3.32
CA MET A 1 -10.54 -27.55 2.57
C MET A 1 -9.05 -27.40 2.75
N ASN A 2 -8.35 -28.50 3.06
CA ASN A 2 -6.90 -28.48 3.19
C ASN A 2 -6.22 -28.37 1.82
N THR A 3 -5.15 -27.63 1.70
CA THR A 3 -4.42 -27.44 0.43
C THR A 3 -2.91 -27.55 0.67
N VAL A 4 -2.19 -28.20 -0.24
CA VAL A 4 -0.72 -28.23 -0.23
C VAL A 4 -0.24 -27.67 -1.58
N LEU A 5 0.53 -26.57 -1.53
CA LEU A 5 1.26 -26.08 -2.68
C LEU A 5 2.63 -26.75 -2.70
N ILE A 6 3.01 -27.33 -3.84
CA ILE A 6 4.27 -28.08 -3.99
C ILE A 6 5.15 -27.48 -5.10
N ASN A 7 6.43 -27.82 -5.05
CA ASN A 7 7.45 -27.44 -6.05
C ASN A 7 7.60 -25.92 -6.18
N GLY A 8 7.67 -25.19 -5.04
CA GLY A 8 7.81 -23.74 -5.03
C GLY A 8 9.13 -23.21 -4.49
N THR A 9 9.52 -22.04 -4.95
CA THR A 9 10.48 -21.19 -4.26
C THR A 9 9.72 -20.20 -3.40
N VAL A 10 9.83 -20.34 -2.08
CA VAL A 10 9.07 -19.54 -1.11
C VAL A 10 9.92 -18.37 -0.62
N LEU A 11 9.45 -17.13 -0.85
CA LEU A 11 10.00 -15.94 -0.18
C LEU A 11 9.08 -15.60 0.98
N THR A 12 9.54 -15.85 2.19
CA THR A 12 8.69 -15.75 3.39
C THR A 12 8.36 -14.32 3.82
N GLY A 13 9.02 -13.33 3.23
CA GLY A 13 9.09 -11.94 3.68
C GLY A 13 10.38 -11.64 4.46
N TYR A 14 11.15 -12.67 4.85
CA TYR A 14 12.42 -12.56 5.58
C TYR A 14 13.50 -13.50 5.04
N ALA A 15 13.13 -14.59 4.38
CA ALA A 15 14.05 -15.61 3.88
C ALA A 15 13.54 -16.20 2.56
N GLN A 16 14.44 -16.76 1.79
CA GLN A 16 14.12 -17.56 0.61
C GLN A 16 14.35 -19.03 0.92
N LEU A 17 13.35 -19.86 0.65
CA LEU A 17 13.35 -21.30 0.82
C LEU A 17 13.09 -21.96 -0.54
N ASN A 18 14.04 -22.78 -1.02
CA ASN A 18 13.93 -23.44 -2.30
C ASN A 18 13.34 -24.84 -2.14
N ASP A 19 12.66 -25.32 -3.19
CA ASP A 19 12.12 -26.68 -3.26
C ASP A 19 11.24 -27.02 -2.04
N CYS A 20 10.24 -26.16 -1.79
CA CYS A 20 9.38 -26.23 -0.62
C CYS A 20 7.92 -26.51 -0.97
N ALA A 21 7.22 -27.05 0.01
CA ALA A 21 5.77 -27.14 0.05
C ALA A 21 5.21 -26.28 1.18
N ILE A 22 4.02 -25.75 0.97
CA ILE A 22 3.24 -25.00 1.97
C ILE A 22 1.94 -25.76 2.22
N TYR A 23 1.69 -26.16 3.46
CA TYR A 23 0.44 -26.76 3.87
C TYR A 23 -0.48 -25.68 4.47
N ILE A 24 -1.66 -25.55 3.88
CA ILE A 24 -2.72 -24.62 4.27
C ILE A 24 -3.85 -25.46 4.88
N ASP A 25 -4.25 -25.15 6.11
CA ASP A 25 -5.32 -25.83 6.81
C ASP A 25 -6.72 -25.40 6.32
N ASN A 26 -7.75 -26.09 6.79
CA ASN A 26 -9.14 -25.81 6.44
C ASN A 26 -9.68 -24.46 6.99
N ASN A 27 -8.96 -23.82 7.91
CA ASN A 27 -9.25 -22.48 8.44
C ASN A 27 -8.60 -21.37 7.59
N GLY A 28 -7.79 -21.76 6.59
CA GLY A 28 -7.08 -20.84 5.71
C GLY A 28 -5.81 -20.25 6.32
N ASN A 29 -5.18 -20.96 7.26
CA ASN A 29 -3.90 -20.59 7.84
C ASN A 29 -2.79 -21.49 7.30
N ILE A 30 -1.57 -20.95 7.25
CA ILE A 30 -0.37 -21.72 6.97
C ILE A 30 -0.12 -22.64 8.16
N SER A 31 -0.24 -23.96 7.96
CA SER A 31 -0.03 -24.95 9.03
C SER A 31 1.43 -25.38 9.10
N ASP A 32 2.09 -25.57 7.94
CA ASP A 32 3.50 -25.99 7.88
C ASP A 32 4.15 -25.55 6.58
N ILE A 33 5.48 -25.39 6.63
CA ILE A 33 6.34 -25.15 5.47
C ILE A 33 7.49 -26.15 5.54
N PHE A 34 7.71 -26.94 4.52
CA PHE A 34 8.71 -27.99 4.53
C PHE A 34 9.32 -28.24 3.15
N ASN A 35 10.54 -28.78 3.15
CA ASN A 35 11.25 -29.15 1.92
C ASN A 35 10.53 -30.34 1.24
N MET A 36 10.52 -30.39 -0.08
CA MET A 36 9.87 -31.43 -0.88
C MET A 36 10.36 -32.85 -0.56
N LYS A 37 11.59 -33.03 -0.09
CA LYS A 37 12.10 -34.35 0.37
C LYS A 37 11.23 -34.95 1.49
N ARG A 38 10.61 -34.11 2.30
CA ARG A 38 9.71 -34.53 3.39
C ARG A 38 8.25 -34.70 2.94
N PHE A 39 7.91 -34.34 1.70
CA PHE A 39 6.53 -34.43 1.22
C PHE A 39 6.01 -35.87 1.24
N ALA A 40 6.82 -36.83 0.79
CA ALA A 40 6.45 -38.25 0.78
C ALA A 40 6.29 -38.88 2.19
N GLU A 41 6.88 -38.26 3.22
CA GLU A 41 6.82 -38.68 4.62
C GLU A 41 5.60 -38.12 5.36
N LYS A 42 4.93 -37.10 4.76
CA LYS A 42 3.79 -36.43 5.38
C LYS A 42 2.48 -37.14 5.12
N ASN A 43 1.68 -37.28 6.16
CA ASN A 43 0.32 -37.73 6.07
C ASN A 43 -0.62 -36.53 6.10
N PHE A 44 -1.40 -36.36 5.03
CA PHE A 44 -2.41 -35.32 4.94
C PHE A 44 -3.80 -35.92 5.05
N PRO A 45 -4.81 -35.17 5.51
CA PRO A 45 -6.20 -35.58 5.41
C PRO A 45 -6.58 -35.98 3.99
N SER A 46 -7.46 -36.95 3.84
CA SER A 46 -7.85 -37.54 2.53
C SER A 46 -8.51 -36.53 1.56
N ASP A 47 -9.03 -35.43 2.10
CA ASP A 47 -9.65 -34.33 1.35
C ASP A 47 -8.66 -33.21 0.96
N THR A 48 -7.36 -33.45 1.19
CA THR A 48 -6.34 -32.43 0.87
C THR A 48 -6.11 -32.34 -0.62
N VAL A 49 -6.21 -31.12 -1.14
CA VAL A 49 -5.90 -30.82 -2.54
C VAL A 49 -4.41 -30.47 -2.66
N VAL A 50 -3.72 -31.15 -3.58
CA VAL A 50 -2.32 -30.87 -3.91
C VAL A 50 -2.28 -30.08 -5.20
N ILE A 51 -1.64 -28.90 -5.16
CA ILE A 51 -1.47 -28.00 -6.31
C ILE A 51 0.01 -27.87 -6.61
N ASP A 52 0.43 -28.32 -7.79
CA ASP A 52 1.79 -28.12 -8.29
C ASP A 52 1.90 -26.73 -8.90
N ILE A 53 2.76 -25.89 -8.31
CA ILE A 53 3.01 -24.52 -8.77
C ILE A 53 4.18 -24.40 -9.74
N GLN A 54 4.71 -25.52 -10.23
CA GLN A 54 5.64 -25.61 -11.36
C GLN A 54 6.89 -24.72 -11.20
N ASN A 55 7.58 -24.80 -10.05
CA ASN A 55 8.75 -24.01 -9.70
C ASN A 55 8.55 -22.49 -9.66
N SER A 56 7.31 -22.03 -9.53
CA SER A 56 6.98 -20.63 -9.35
C SER A 56 7.46 -20.09 -8.00
N TYR A 57 7.57 -18.76 -7.90
CA TYR A 57 7.73 -18.09 -6.60
C TYR A 57 6.41 -18.09 -5.85
N VAL A 58 6.45 -18.37 -4.55
CA VAL A 58 5.35 -18.10 -3.62
C VAL A 58 5.82 -16.99 -2.68
N VAL A 59 5.11 -15.88 -2.73
CA VAL A 59 5.37 -14.72 -1.89
C VAL A 59 4.16 -14.43 -1.01
N PRO A 60 4.30 -13.73 0.14
CA PRO A 60 3.13 -13.25 0.87
C PRO A 60 2.26 -12.40 -0.04
N GLY A 61 0.96 -12.44 0.15
CA GLY A 61 0.03 -11.60 -0.60
C GLY A 61 0.45 -10.13 -0.50
N LEU A 62 0.49 -9.44 -1.64
CA LEU A 62 0.92 -8.04 -1.68
C LEU A 62 -0.08 -7.15 -0.95
N ILE A 63 0.42 -6.09 -0.32
CA ILE A 63 -0.36 -5.15 0.49
C ILE A 63 -0.13 -3.74 -0.05
N ASP A 64 -1.19 -3.07 -0.52
CA ASP A 64 -1.12 -1.70 -1.03
C ASP A 64 -1.77 -0.74 -0.03
N THR A 65 -0.97 0.05 0.67
CA THR A 65 -1.44 0.91 1.76
C THR A 65 -1.75 2.34 1.33
N HIS A 66 -1.53 2.67 0.04
CA HIS A 66 -1.84 3.98 -0.50
C HIS A 66 -2.32 3.85 -1.95
N ILE A 67 -3.64 3.87 -2.13
CA ILE A 67 -4.29 3.71 -3.43
C ILE A 67 -5.64 4.41 -3.48
N HIS A 68 -5.87 5.22 -4.51
CA HIS A 68 -7.13 5.94 -4.72
C HIS A 68 -8.11 5.22 -5.63
N GLY A 69 -7.60 4.36 -6.53
CA GLY A 69 -8.48 3.64 -7.43
C GLY A 69 -7.77 2.75 -8.44
N ILE A 70 -8.56 1.92 -9.12
CA ILE A 70 -8.11 1.01 -10.18
C ILE A 70 -9.29 0.53 -11.03
N GLY A 71 -9.09 0.37 -12.34
CA GLY A 71 -10.05 -0.26 -13.25
C GLY A 71 -11.32 0.54 -13.51
N GLY A 72 -11.33 1.83 -13.20
CA GLY A 72 -12.49 2.69 -13.29
C GLY A 72 -13.28 2.81 -11.99
N TYR A 73 -12.80 2.21 -10.90
CA TYR A 73 -13.33 2.29 -9.54
C TYR A 73 -12.39 3.12 -8.67
N GLY A 74 -12.92 4.01 -7.83
CA GLY A 74 -12.11 4.86 -6.98
C GLY A 74 -12.82 5.30 -5.71
N THR A 75 -12.04 5.74 -4.73
CA THR A 75 -12.57 6.26 -3.45
C THR A 75 -13.36 7.54 -3.64
N GLU A 76 -13.06 8.32 -4.69
CA GLU A 76 -13.76 9.54 -5.10
C GLU A 76 -15.23 9.32 -5.52
N ASP A 77 -15.63 8.07 -5.77
CA ASP A 77 -17.01 7.72 -6.12
C ASP A 77 -17.95 7.72 -4.90
N ASN A 78 -17.40 7.74 -3.69
CA ASN A 78 -18.15 7.72 -2.43
C ASN A 78 -19.17 6.58 -2.38
N SER A 79 -18.84 5.42 -2.94
CA SER A 79 -19.75 4.29 -3.14
C SER A 79 -19.12 2.98 -2.66
N PRO A 80 -19.82 2.21 -1.81
CA PRO A 80 -19.36 0.88 -1.42
C PRO A 80 -19.11 -0.05 -2.61
N ASP A 81 -19.93 0.03 -3.66
CA ASP A 81 -19.78 -0.79 -4.87
C ASP A 81 -18.47 -0.45 -5.60
N SER A 82 -18.06 0.82 -5.62
CA SER A 82 -16.77 1.22 -6.21
C SER A 82 -15.60 0.66 -5.40
N ILE A 83 -15.66 0.72 -4.08
CA ILE A 83 -14.63 0.13 -3.21
C ILE A 83 -14.55 -1.39 -3.39
N LEU A 84 -15.69 -2.08 -3.50
CA LEU A 84 -15.72 -3.51 -3.81
C LEU A 84 -15.18 -3.81 -5.22
N GLY A 85 -15.45 -2.93 -6.18
CA GLY A 85 -14.85 -3.00 -7.52
C GLY A 85 -13.33 -2.86 -7.48
N MET A 86 -12.77 -1.95 -6.65
CA MET A 86 -11.32 -1.87 -6.42
C MET A 86 -10.78 -3.18 -5.86
N SER A 87 -11.42 -3.75 -4.82
CA SER A 87 -11.07 -5.03 -4.20
C SER A 87 -10.92 -6.14 -5.25
N GLU A 88 -11.94 -6.29 -6.11
CA GLU A 88 -11.95 -7.32 -7.15
C GLU A 88 -10.85 -7.12 -8.19
N ARG A 89 -10.62 -5.85 -8.62
CA ARG A 89 -9.58 -5.54 -9.61
C ARG A 89 -8.17 -5.68 -9.06
N LEU A 90 -7.92 -5.34 -7.80
CA LEU A 90 -6.63 -5.47 -7.15
C LEU A 90 -6.14 -6.91 -7.08
N ALA A 91 -7.06 -7.86 -6.91
CA ALA A 91 -6.74 -9.29 -6.94
C ALA A 91 -6.14 -9.75 -8.30
N ASP A 92 -6.47 -9.09 -9.42
CA ASP A 92 -5.87 -9.37 -10.73
C ASP A 92 -4.37 -9.03 -10.79
N PHE A 93 -3.88 -8.25 -9.82
CA PHE A 93 -2.51 -7.76 -9.69
C PHE A 93 -1.79 -8.28 -8.43
N GLY A 94 -2.27 -9.40 -7.87
CA GLY A 94 -1.61 -10.10 -6.75
C GLY A 94 -1.75 -9.40 -5.40
N VAL A 95 -2.58 -8.37 -5.29
CA VAL A 95 -2.86 -7.68 -4.03
C VAL A 95 -3.86 -8.50 -3.23
N SER A 96 -3.51 -8.85 -2.00
CA SER A 96 -4.37 -9.56 -1.06
C SER A 96 -5.08 -8.62 -0.09
N ARG A 97 -4.45 -7.48 0.21
CA ARG A 97 -4.96 -6.49 1.18
C ARG A 97 -4.62 -5.08 0.74
N PHE A 98 -5.47 -4.11 1.12
CA PHE A 98 -5.23 -2.72 0.78
C PHE A 98 -5.90 -1.75 1.76
N LEU A 99 -5.42 -0.50 1.75
CA LEU A 99 -6.03 0.65 2.41
C LEU A 99 -6.55 1.61 1.33
N PRO A 100 -7.85 1.61 1.01
CA PRO A 100 -8.43 2.63 0.16
C PRO A 100 -8.13 4.02 0.73
N THR A 101 -7.61 4.92 -0.11
CA THR A 101 -7.10 6.23 0.30
C THR A 101 -8.06 7.33 -0.12
N ILE A 102 -8.53 8.11 0.87
CA ILE A 102 -9.41 9.25 0.66
C ILE A 102 -8.58 10.48 0.34
N TYR A 103 -8.86 11.14 -0.77
CA TYR A 103 -8.29 12.45 -1.09
C TYR A 103 -8.68 13.54 -0.10
N THR A 104 -7.86 14.58 0.03
CA THR A 104 -8.31 15.86 0.58
C THR A 104 -9.39 16.45 -0.34
N ASP A 105 -10.59 16.62 0.19
CA ASP A 105 -11.74 17.18 -0.49
C ASP A 105 -12.64 17.91 0.52
N THR A 106 -13.81 18.35 0.11
CA THR A 106 -14.80 18.91 1.04
C THR A 106 -15.09 17.94 2.17
N GLU A 107 -15.43 18.47 3.35
CA GLU A 107 -15.75 17.64 4.51
C GLU A 107 -16.84 16.60 4.20
N GLU A 108 -17.87 16.99 3.46
CA GLU A 108 -18.95 16.12 3.05
C GLU A 108 -18.45 14.92 2.23
N ASN A 109 -17.61 15.18 1.22
CA ASN A 109 -17.05 14.13 0.36
C ASN A 109 -16.11 13.20 1.14
N MET A 110 -15.26 13.75 2.01
CA MET A 110 -14.35 12.94 2.82
C MET A 110 -15.13 12.03 3.79
N LEU A 111 -16.17 12.52 4.46
CA LEU A 111 -17.03 11.72 5.32
C LEU A 111 -17.78 10.65 4.54
N ALA A 112 -18.33 11.00 3.37
CA ALA A 112 -19.02 10.04 2.50
C ALA A 112 -18.08 8.93 2.01
N GLY A 113 -16.83 9.27 1.63
CA GLY A 113 -15.83 8.29 1.24
C GLY A 113 -15.43 7.36 2.37
N ILE A 114 -15.18 7.89 3.58
CA ILE A 114 -14.91 7.08 4.79
C ILE A 114 -16.03 6.09 5.04
N LYS A 115 -17.28 6.59 5.02
CA LYS A 115 -18.49 5.78 5.21
C LYS A 115 -18.57 4.67 4.17
N ALA A 116 -18.38 4.99 2.89
CA ALA A 116 -18.43 4.01 1.79
C ALA A 116 -17.42 2.87 1.96
N ILE A 117 -16.19 3.19 2.41
CA ILE A 117 -15.15 2.18 2.70
C ILE A 117 -15.60 1.27 3.85
N VAL A 118 -16.06 1.86 4.97
CA VAL A 118 -16.52 1.09 6.14
C VAL A 118 -17.71 0.20 5.79
N GLU A 119 -18.63 0.65 4.94
CA GLU A 119 -19.78 -0.15 4.48
C GLU A 119 -19.35 -1.27 3.51
N ALA A 120 -18.24 -1.14 2.78
CA ALA A 120 -17.73 -2.17 1.89
C ALA A 120 -16.97 -3.28 2.64
N MET A 121 -16.41 -2.99 3.82
CA MET A 121 -15.62 -3.95 4.59
C MET A 121 -16.43 -5.22 4.94
N GLY A 122 -15.81 -6.39 4.74
CA GLY A 122 -16.42 -7.70 4.97
C GLY A 122 -17.28 -8.21 3.81
N HIS A 123 -17.40 -7.45 2.71
CA HIS A 123 -18.17 -7.85 1.52
C HIS A 123 -17.27 -8.07 0.28
N GLU A 124 -15.94 -8.07 0.47
CA GLU A 124 -14.96 -8.19 -0.60
C GLU A 124 -14.99 -9.57 -1.28
N LYS A 125 -14.80 -9.57 -2.59
CA LYS A 125 -14.60 -10.76 -3.43
C LYS A 125 -13.17 -10.90 -3.94
N GLY A 126 -12.32 -9.94 -3.62
CA GLY A 126 -10.92 -9.86 -4.01
C GLY A 126 -10.04 -9.49 -2.81
N ALA A 127 -9.20 -8.46 -2.97
CA ALA A 127 -8.33 -7.96 -1.92
C ALA A 127 -9.14 -7.47 -0.70
N ILE A 128 -8.69 -7.80 0.49
CA ILE A 128 -9.34 -7.44 1.76
C ILE A 128 -9.05 -5.96 2.08
N ILE A 129 -10.08 -5.23 2.53
CA ILE A 129 -9.97 -3.86 3.02
C ILE A 129 -9.51 -3.92 4.48
N GLU A 130 -8.31 -3.42 4.78
CA GLU A 130 -7.76 -3.40 6.15
C GLU A 130 -8.17 -2.16 6.95
N GLY A 131 -8.80 -1.20 6.30
CA GLY A 131 -9.31 0.04 6.89
C GLY A 131 -9.18 1.21 5.93
N VAL A 132 -9.15 2.43 6.47
CA VAL A 132 -9.16 3.68 5.72
C VAL A 132 -7.83 4.39 5.87
N ASN A 133 -7.23 4.81 4.76
CA ASN A 133 -6.17 5.80 4.73
C ASN A 133 -6.78 7.16 4.37
N VAL A 134 -6.52 8.20 5.16
CA VAL A 134 -7.05 9.56 4.93
C VAL A 134 -5.90 10.47 4.53
N GLU A 135 -5.85 10.88 3.27
CA GLU A 135 -4.79 11.77 2.79
C GLU A 135 -5.17 13.23 2.96
N GLY A 136 -4.75 13.81 4.07
CA GLY A 136 -5.12 15.14 4.52
C GLY A 136 -6.38 15.12 5.40
N PRO A 137 -7.13 16.22 5.53
CA PRO A 137 -7.01 17.53 4.89
C PRO A 137 -6.02 18.48 5.58
N PHE A 138 -5.35 18.05 6.63
CA PHE A 138 -4.41 18.87 7.42
C PHE A 138 -3.03 18.90 6.76
N ILE A 139 -2.98 19.45 5.54
CA ILE A 139 -1.82 19.49 4.66
C ILE A 139 -1.38 20.93 4.35
N SER A 140 -0.17 21.11 3.85
CA SER A 140 0.40 22.42 3.54
C SER A 140 -0.24 23.02 2.29
N SER A 141 -0.67 24.28 2.36
CA SER A 141 -1.12 25.04 1.19
C SER A 141 -0.02 25.24 0.13
N LYS A 142 1.24 25.12 0.52
CA LYS A 142 2.39 25.22 -0.40
C LYS A 142 2.72 23.92 -1.13
N ARG A 143 2.19 22.79 -0.65
CA ARG A 143 2.47 21.43 -1.17
C ARG A 143 1.19 20.65 -1.43
N ILE A 144 0.16 21.34 -1.91
CA ILE A 144 -1.16 20.79 -2.13
C ILE A 144 -1.16 19.62 -3.14
N GLY A 145 -0.25 19.66 -4.15
CA GLY A 145 -0.19 18.63 -5.19
C GLY A 145 -1.49 18.53 -5.97
N ALA A 146 -1.99 17.32 -6.17
CA ALA A 146 -3.24 17.02 -6.86
C ALA A 146 -4.48 17.03 -5.94
N GLN A 147 -4.32 17.41 -4.67
CA GLN A 147 -5.41 17.46 -3.71
C GLN A 147 -6.35 18.65 -4.00
N ASN A 148 -7.63 18.56 -3.60
CA ASN A 148 -8.56 19.67 -3.75
C ASN A 148 -8.21 20.82 -2.79
N PRO A 149 -7.84 22.02 -3.30
CA PRO A 149 -7.45 23.14 -2.44
C PRO A 149 -8.61 23.63 -1.55
N GLU A 150 -9.86 23.45 -1.94
CA GLU A 150 -11.02 23.86 -1.14
C GLU A 150 -11.22 22.98 0.10
N GLY A 151 -10.75 21.73 0.05
CA GLY A 151 -10.79 20.80 1.17
C GLY A 151 -9.68 20.99 2.18
N ARG A 152 -8.55 21.62 1.77
CA ARG A 152 -7.38 21.83 2.64
C ARG A 152 -7.73 22.67 3.86
N ARG A 153 -7.29 22.22 5.05
CA ARG A 153 -7.54 22.89 6.33
C ARG A 153 -6.29 22.93 7.21
N ASP A 154 -6.26 23.86 8.15
CA ASP A 154 -5.40 23.76 9.32
C ASP A 154 -5.97 22.69 10.26
N VAL A 155 -5.18 22.28 11.28
CA VAL A 155 -5.61 21.22 12.22
C VAL A 155 -6.93 21.62 12.89
N ASP A 156 -7.93 20.77 12.71
CA ASP A 156 -9.25 20.84 13.30
C ASP A 156 -9.58 19.51 14.00
N LEU A 157 -9.56 19.51 15.33
CA LEU A 157 -9.84 18.31 16.13
C LEU A 157 -11.30 17.87 16.04
N ASP A 158 -12.24 18.81 15.86
CA ASP A 158 -13.64 18.47 15.74
C ASP A 158 -13.90 17.73 14.41
N LEU A 159 -13.24 18.15 13.34
CA LEU A 159 -13.27 17.42 12.07
C LEU A 159 -12.63 16.04 12.20
N PHE A 160 -11.47 15.96 12.88
CA PHE A 160 -10.83 14.67 13.13
C PHE A 160 -11.74 13.72 13.91
N HIS A 161 -12.44 14.20 14.94
CA HIS A 161 -13.42 13.40 15.68
C HIS A 161 -14.62 12.96 14.83
N ARG A 162 -15.06 13.79 13.87
CA ARG A 162 -16.09 13.38 12.89
C ARG A 162 -15.59 12.25 11.99
N PHE A 163 -14.33 12.30 11.53
CA PHE A 163 -13.72 11.21 10.79
C PHE A 163 -13.65 9.92 11.61
N LEU A 164 -13.20 10.00 12.86
CA LEU A 164 -13.15 8.84 13.77
C LEU A 164 -14.53 8.22 13.98
N LYS A 165 -15.55 9.06 14.15
CA LYS A 165 -16.95 8.63 14.33
C LYS A 165 -17.45 7.89 13.09
N GLU A 166 -17.26 8.45 11.89
CA GLU A 166 -17.68 7.84 10.62
C GLU A 166 -16.87 6.59 10.31
N GLY A 167 -15.57 6.61 10.60
CA GLY A 167 -14.65 5.50 10.43
C GLY A 167 -14.86 4.32 11.39
N LYS A 168 -15.65 4.48 12.46
CA LYS A 168 -16.02 3.40 13.42
C LYS A 168 -14.84 2.57 13.91
N GLY A 169 -13.66 3.19 14.07
CA GLY A 169 -12.42 2.51 14.48
C GLY A 169 -11.60 1.90 13.33
N HIS A 170 -11.99 2.13 12.09
CA HIS A 170 -11.30 1.59 10.91
C HIS A 170 -10.38 2.62 10.21
N ILE A 171 -10.20 3.83 10.76
CA ILE A 171 -9.16 4.73 10.24
C ILE A 171 -7.81 4.21 10.73
N VAL A 172 -6.98 3.76 9.79
CA VAL A 172 -5.66 3.17 10.06
C VAL A 172 -4.58 4.24 10.09
N CYS A 173 -4.63 5.15 9.12
CA CYS A 173 -3.61 6.19 9.01
C CYS A 173 -4.15 7.48 8.39
N MET A 174 -3.39 8.57 8.59
CA MET A 174 -3.72 9.88 8.05
C MET A 174 -2.44 10.63 7.65
N THR A 175 -2.45 11.22 6.46
CA THR A 175 -1.38 12.11 5.98
C THR A 175 -1.58 13.51 6.52
N VAL A 176 -0.52 14.10 7.08
CA VAL A 176 -0.53 15.43 7.69
C VAL A 176 0.75 16.21 7.37
N ALA A 177 0.68 17.53 7.44
CA ALA A 177 1.83 18.42 7.36
C ALA A 177 2.32 18.80 8.78
N PRO A 178 3.49 18.27 9.23
CA PRO A 178 3.97 18.45 10.60
C PRO A 178 4.15 19.90 11.06
N GLU A 179 4.38 20.83 10.13
CA GLU A 179 4.57 22.25 10.42
C GLU A 179 3.28 23.01 10.79
N LEU A 180 2.11 22.40 10.65
CA LEU A 180 0.85 23.08 10.95
C LEU A 180 0.69 23.31 12.46
N LYS A 181 0.09 24.45 12.81
CA LYS A 181 -0.28 24.74 14.22
C LYS A 181 -1.16 23.65 14.77
N HIS A 182 -1.01 23.38 16.07
CA HIS A 182 -1.78 22.34 16.79
C HIS A 182 -1.51 20.91 16.35
N MET A 183 -0.52 20.64 15.48
CA MET A 183 -0.17 19.28 15.05
C MET A 183 0.14 18.36 16.22
N ARG A 184 0.82 18.86 17.28
CA ARG A 184 1.07 18.08 18.49
C ARG A 184 -0.24 17.59 19.15
N ASN A 185 -1.28 18.41 19.19
CA ASN A 185 -2.57 18.05 19.76
C ASN A 185 -3.24 16.94 18.93
N LEU A 186 -3.22 17.10 17.61
CA LEU A 186 -3.71 16.07 16.68
C LEU A 186 -2.95 14.75 16.83
N ALA A 187 -1.62 14.81 16.92
CA ALA A 187 -0.79 13.61 17.04
C ALA A 187 -1.06 12.85 18.35
N LEU A 188 -1.24 13.56 19.45
CA LEU A 188 -1.62 12.95 20.73
C LEU A 188 -3.02 12.35 20.69
N GLU A 189 -3.96 12.99 20.01
CA GLU A 189 -5.32 12.47 19.84
C GLU A 189 -5.35 11.25 18.92
N ALA A 190 -4.69 11.31 17.76
CA ALA A 190 -4.57 10.20 16.80
C ALA A 190 -4.01 8.94 17.47
N ARG A 191 -2.99 9.11 18.33
CA ARG A 191 -2.38 8.00 19.10
C ARG A 191 -3.37 7.29 20.02
N LYS A 192 -4.30 8.01 20.67
CA LYS A 192 -5.33 7.41 21.53
C LYS A 192 -6.26 6.48 20.75
N HIS A 193 -6.43 6.75 19.47
CA HIS A 193 -7.29 6.00 18.57
C HIS A 193 -6.53 5.04 17.66
N ASN A 194 -5.21 4.83 17.90
CA ASN A 194 -4.32 4.00 17.09
C ASN A 194 -4.23 4.42 15.62
N VAL A 195 -4.45 5.70 15.31
CA VAL A 195 -4.30 6.25 13.97
C VAL A 195 -2.84 6.62 13.76
N VAL A 196 -2.20 6.04 12.74
CA VAL A 196 -0.82 6.34 12.35
C VAL A 196 -0.79 7.63 11.54
N LEU A 197 0.01 8.62 11.98
CA LEU A 197 0.20 9.85 11.21
C LEU A 197 1.43 9.74 10.30
N LEU A 198 1.26 10.16 9.03
CA LEU A 198 2.30 10.19 8.01
C LEU A 198 2.61 11.64 7.63
N ALA A 199 3.88 12.02 7.61
CA ALA A 199 4.31 13.31 7.09
C ALA A 199 4.22 13.30 5.55
N GLY A 200 3.36 14.13 4.99
CA GLY A 200 3.17 14.25 3.56
C GLY A 200 2.46 15.56 3.20
N HIS A 201 2.49 15.94 1.92
CA HIS A 201 1.96 17.22 1.47
C HIS A 201 2.42 18.38 2.37
N THR A 202 3.73 18.45 2.62
CA THR A 202 4.34 19.26 3.68
C THR A 202 5.47 20.15 3.14
N ASP A 203 5.53 21.39 3.62
CA ASP A 203 6.66 22.32 3.41
C ASP A 203 7.52 22.41 4.69
N ALA A 204 7.50 21.36 5.52
CA ALA A 204 8.22 21.29 6.79
C ALA A 204 9.72 21.52 6.61
N THR A 205 10.32 22.17 7.60
CA THR A 205 11.77 22.21 7.76
C THR A 205 12.26 20.90 8.41
N TYR A 206 13.58 20.74 8.49
CA TYR A 206 14.19 19.64 9.25
C TYR A 206 13.68 19.62 10.69
N GLU A 207 13.65 20.77 11.36
CA GLU A 207 13.22 20.92 12.74
C GLU A 207 11.75 20.56 12.93
N ASN A 208 10.87 20.94 12.00
CA ASN A 208 9.46 20.56 12.04
C ASN A 208 9.26 19.04 11.98
N ILE A 209 10.07 18.33 11.17
CA ILE A 209 10.03 16.86 11.14
C ILE A 209 10.50 16.29 12.48
N ILE A 210 11.59 16.81 13.07
CA ILE A 210 12.07 16.36 14.38
C ILE A 210 10.99 16.58 15.47
N GLU A 211 10.32 17.74 15.47
CA GLU A 211 9.18 17.99 16.37
C GLU A 211 8.02 17.02 16.15
N GLY A 212 7.71 16.73 14.88
CA GLY A 212 6.72 15.73 14.49
C GLY A 212 7.07 14.34 15.04
N MET A 213 8.33 13.91 14.89
CA MET A 213 8.82 12.64 15.43
C MET A 213 8.65 12.54 16.94
N GLN A 214 8.91 13.64 17.70
CA GLN A 214 8.70 13.70 19.15
C GLN A 214 7.24 13.51 19.53
N CYS A 215 6.31 13.78 18.62
CA CYS A 215 4.87 13.56 18.83
C CYS A 215 4.39 12.20 18.30
N GLY A 216 5.28 11.40 17.67
CA GLY A 216 4.96 10.08 17.14
C GLY A 216 4.65 10.04 15.65
N ILE A 217 4.90 11.11 14.89
CA ILE A 217 4.84 11.11 13.43
C ILE A 217 6.14 10.48 12.91
N LEU A 218 6.13 9.16 12.70
CA LEU A 218 7.31 8.35 12.37
C LEU A 218 7.24 7.73 10.96
N HIS A 219 6.31 8.19 10.14
CA HIS A 219 6.08 7.69 8.78
C HIS A 219 6.00 8.85 7.80
N SER A 220 6.24 8.58 6.52
CA SER A 220 6.03 9.56 5.46
C SER A 220 5.25 8.95 4.30
N THR A 221 4.32 9.73 3.77
CA THR A 221 3.50 9.41 2.61
C THR A 221 4.33 9.64 1.34
N HIS A 222 4.22 8.72 0.34
CA HIS A 222 4.80 8.80 -1.03
C HIS A 222 6.08 9.67 -1.11
N PHE A 223 7.11 9.25 -0.37
CA PHE A 223 8.36 9.97 -0.15
C PHE A 223 8.93 10.60 -1.44
N PHE A 224 9.47 11.80 -1.34
CA PHE A 224 9.88 12.75 -2.36
C PHE A 224 8.76 13.61 -2.97
N ASN A 225 7.53 13.09 -3.07
CA ASN A 225 6.42 13.78 -3.73
C ASN A 225 5.72 14.75 -2.78
N ALA A 226 5.36 15.93 -3.27
CA ALA A 226 4.68 16.99 -2.52
C ALA A 226 5.36 17.35 -1.16
N MET A 227 6.69 17.40 -1.13
CA MET A 227 7.50 17.68 0.05
C MET A 227 8.49 18.84 -0.20
N SER A 228 8.96 19.51 0.89
CA SER A 228 10.10 20.42 0.82
C SER A 228 11.36 19.64 0.45
N ARG A 229 12.10 20.14 -0.56
CA ARG A 229 13.23 19.46 -1.20
C ARG A 229 14.49 19.48 -0.32
N LEU A 230 15.37 18.51 -0.54
CA LEU A 230 16.70 18.50 0.06
C LEU A 230 17.57 19.61 -0.50
N HIS A 231 18.17 20.39 0.39
CA HIS A 231 19.19 21.39 0.08
C HIS A 231 20.28 21.33 1.15
N HIS A 232 21.55 21.52 0.75
CA HIS A 232 22.70 21.34 1.64
C HIS A 232 22.75 22.24 2.90
N ARG A 233 22.02 23.35 2.90
CA ARG A 233 21.87 24.25 4.07
C ARG A 233 20.50 24.15 4.74
N ASN A 234 19.49 23.65 4.03
CA ASN A 234 18.12 23.47 4.51
C ASN A 234 17.62 22.10 4.09
N PRO A 235 17.86 21.04 4.87
CA PRO A 235 17.59 19.67 4.44
C PRO A 235 16.13 19.43 4.07
N GLY A 236 15.20 20.19 4.63
CA GLY A 236 13.77 20.05 4.39
C GLY A 236 13.22 18.70 4.84
N THR A 237 12.02 18.37 4.42
CA THR A 237 11.36 17.10 4.70
C THR A 237 12.17 15.94 4.13
N VAL A 238 12.59 16.04 2.85
CA VAL A 238 13.32 14.95 2.18
C VAL A 238 14.63 14.64 2.91
N GLY A 239 15.40 15.67 3.25
CA GLY A 239 16.66 15.47 3.99
C GLY A 239 16.43 14.93 5.40
N ALA A 240 15.42 15.40 6.10
CA ALA A 240 15.09 14.91 7.43
C ALA A 240 14.73 13.41 7.42
N ILE A 241 13.87 12.98 6.51
CA ILE A 241 13.48 11.58 6.38
C ILE A 241 14.67 10.69 6.00
N MET A 242 15.55 11.15 5.10
CA MET A 242 16.76 10.40 4.73
C MET A 242 17.71 10.22 5.92
N ILE A 243 17.89 11.25 6.74
CA ILE A 243 18.83 11.26 7.87
C ILE A 243 18.29 10.44 9.05
N GLN A 244 16.97 10.50 9.30
CA GLN A 244 16.35 9.88 10.47
C GLN A 244 15.98 8.41 10.19
N ASN A 245 16.82 7.46 10.61
CA ASN A 245 16.58 6.03 10.38
C ASN A 245 15.23 5.52 10.89
N ASN A 246 14.70 6.10 11.96
CA ASN A 246 13.41 5.72 12.54
C ASN A 246 12.19 6.24 11.76
N MET A 247 12.39 7.19 10.82
CA MET A 247 11.33 7.59 9.90
C MET A 247 11.13 6.54 8.83
N LYS A 248 9.92 6.04 8.68
CA LYS A 248 9.53 5.10 7.62
C LYS A 248 9.09 5.87 6.39
N ALA A 249 9.29 5.28 5.22
CA ALA A 249 9.03 5.94 3.94
C ALA A 249 8.18 5.07 3.02
N GLU A 250 7.01 5.55 2.62
CA GLU A 250 6.31 5.02 1.46
C GLU A 250 7.00 5.50 0.19
N ILE A 251 7.09 4.64 -0.83
CA ILE A 251 7.77 4.96 -2.09
C ILE A 251 6.98 4.43 -3.30
N ILE A 252 6.80 5.27 -4.31
CA ILE A 252 6.20 4.91 -5.60
C ILE A 252 7.31 4.42 -6.53
N CYS A 253 7.28 3.14 -6.90
CA CYS A 253 8.31 2.50 -7.71
C CYS A 253 7.91 2.41 -9.20
N ASP A 254 7.43 3.52 -9.79
CA ASP A 254 7.06 3.58 -11.21
C ASP A 254 8.19 4.10 -12.12
N GLY A 255 9.25 4.68 -11.55
CA GLY A 255 10.36 5.29 -12.28
C GLY A 255 10.06 6.68 -12.85
N VAL A 256 8.87 7.22 -12.56
CA VAL A 256 8.38 8.52 -13.04
C VAL A 256 8.23 9.51 -11.87
N HIS A 257 7.49 9.13 -10.83
CA HIS A 257 7.35 9.91 -9.60
C HIS A 257 8.66 10.00 -8.83
N VAL A 258 9.44 8.93 -8.86
CA VAL A 258 10.78 8.87 -8.26
C VAL A 258 11.75 8.21 -9.26
N HIS A 259 12.84 8.89 -9.56
CA HIS A 259 13.88 8.35 -10.44
C HIS A 259 14.47 7.06 -9.84
N PRO A 260 14.72 6.00 -10.63
CA PRO A 260 15.21 4.71 -10.14
C PRO A 260 16.46 4.81 -9.24
N GLU A 261 17.40 5.69 -9.58
CA GLU A 261 18.61 5.88 -8.76
C GLU A 261 18.32 6.50 -7.38
N LEU A 262 17.22 7.26 -7.23
CA LEU A 262 16.79 7.77 -5.92
C LEU A 262 16.08 6.68 -5.09
N VAL A 263 15.38 5.74 -5.74
CA VAL A 263 14.85 4.55 -5.06
C VAL A 263 16.00 3.69 -4.53
N LYS A 264 17.02 3.43 -5.36
CA LYS A 264 18.25 2.71 -4.94
C LYS A 264 18.98 3.44 -3.81
N LEU A 265 19.07 4.77 -3.89
CA LEU A 265 19.67 5.58 -2.83
C LEU A 265 18.91 5.41 -1.52
N LEU A 266 17.57 5.47 -1.55
CA LEU A 266 16.74 5.28 -0.37
C LEU A 266 16.98 3.90 0.26
N ILE A 267 16.98 2.83 -0.54
CA ILE A 267 17.20 1.45 -0.08
C ILE A 267 18.61 1.26 0.50
N ARG A 268 19.62 1.96 -0.05
CA ARG A 268 21.00 1.88 0.47
C ARG A 268 21.16 2.60 1.81
N GLU A 269 20.50 3.75 1.98
CA GLU A 269 20.72 4.63 3.13
C GLU A 269 19.75 4.36 4.28
N LYS A 270 18.62 3.73 4.03
CA LYS A 270 17.58 3.49 5.02
C LYS A 270 17.44 1.98 5.31
N PRO A 271 17.21 1.57 6.57
CA PRO A 271 16.87 0.18 6.87
C PRO A 271 15.69 -0.29 6.01
N ILE A 272 15.85 -1.44 5.37
CA ILE A 272 14.82 -1.97 4.45
C ILE A 272 13.46 -2.13 5.14
N ASP A 273 13.43 -2.48 6.42
CA ASP A 273 12.24 -2.63 7.26
C ASP A 273 11.43 -1.32 7.40
N ASN A 274 12.03 -0.19 7.04
CA ASN A 274 11.44 1.14 7.13
C ASN A 274 11.01 1.70 5.76
N ILE A 275 10.95 0.86 4.73
CA ILE A 275 10.51 1.26 3.39
C ILE A 275 9.27 0.45 3.00
N VAL A 276 8.24 1.13 2.50
CA VAL A 276 7.00 0.51 2.01
C VAL A 276 6.79 0.91 0.55
N MET A 277 6.63 -0.08 -0.33
CA MET A 277 6.19 0.19 -1.69
C MET A 277 4.67 0.43 -1.71
N VAL A 278 4.26 1.55 -2.29
CA VAL A 278 2.86 1.90 -2.53
C VAL A 278 2.65 2.21 -4.01
N THR A 279 1.41 2.14 -4.46
CA THR A 279 1.11 2.48 -5.85
C THR A 279 0.75 3.95 -6.03
N ASP A 280 0.02 4.55 -5.11
CA ASP A 280 -0.64 5.84 -5.33
C ASP A 280 -1.42 5.85 -6.66
N ALA A 281 -2.03 4.70 -6.97
CA ALA A 281 -2.74 4.48 -8.22
C ALA A 281 -4.10 5.16 -8.20
N LEU A 282 -4.49 5.69 -9.34
CA LEU A 282 -5.72 6.44 -9.51
C LEU A 282 -6.83 5.60 -10.16
N LYS A 283 -8.07 6.03 -10.02
CA LYS A 283 -9.26 5.42 -10.61
C LYS A 283 -9.07 4.95 -12.06
N PRO A 284 -8.46 5.74 -12.99
CA PRO A 284 -8.28 5.30 -14.37
C PRO A 284 -7.15 4.27 -14.57
N THR A 285 -6.39 3.89 -13.55
CA THR A 285 -5.35 2.85 -13.64
C THR A 285 -5.95 1.55 -14.16
N LYS A 286 -5.41 1.04 -15.30
CA LYS A 286 -5.94 -0.16 -15.98
C LYS A 286 -7.43 -0.07 -16.39
N GLN A 287 -8.00 1.11 -16.49
CA GLN A 287 -9.32 1.32 -17.06
C GLN A 287 -9.28 0.95 -18.57
N ARG A 288 -10.27 0.18 -19.02
CA ARG A 288 -10.28 -0.35 -20.39
C ARG A 288 -10.81 0.65 -21.41
N ARG A 289 -11.76 1.52 -21.06
CA ARG A 289 -12.43 2.46 -21.99
C ARG A 289 -12.97 3.67 -21.22
N GLY A 290 -13.23 4.76 -21.94
CA GLY A 290 -13.85 5.99 -21.44
C GLY A 290 -12.86 7.11 -21.23
N CYS A 291 -13.38 8.28 -20.82
CA CYS A 291 -12.55 9.41 -20.42
C CYS A 291 -11.87 9.10 -19.09
N LEU A 292 -10.65 9.58 -18.91
CA LEU A 292 -9.88 9.37 -17.71
C LEU A 292 -10.13 10.55 -16.77
N TYR A 293 -10.58 10.26 -15.56
CA TYR A 293 -10.78 11.24 -14.50
C TYR A 293 -10.13 10.76 -13.22
N ALA A 294 -9.52 11.67 -12.47
CA ALA A 294 -8.97 11.44 -11.16
C ALA A 294 -9.29 12.65 -10.27
N ASN A 295 -9.94 12.42 -9.14
CA ASN A 295 -10.41 13.44 -8.21
C ASN A 295 -11.12 14.63 -8.90
N GLY A 296 -12.04 14.32 -9.82
CA GLY A 296 -12.81 15.32 -10.60
C GLY A 296 -12.01 16.02 -11.71
N VAL A 297 -10.71 15.74 -11.88
CA VAL A 297 -9.85 16.34 -12.90
C VAL A 297 -9.76 15.43 -14.12
N GLU A 298 -10.01 15.97 -15.33
CA GLU A 298 -9.78 15.24 -16.56
C GLU A 298 -8.28 14.96 -16.75
N ALA A 299 -7.95 13.68 -16.85
CA ALA A 299 -6.57 13.18 -16.89
C ALA A 299 -6.16 12.75 -18.29
N THR A 300 -4.86 12.74 -18.54
CA THR A 300 -4.23 12.06 -19.67
C THR A 300 -2.98 11.34 -19.17
N ILE A 301 -2.50 10.37 -19.94
CA ILE A 301 -1.25 9.66 -19.62
C ILE A 301 -0.12 10.36 -20.38
N ASN A 302 0.93 10.80 -19.68
CA ASN A 302 2.11 11.37 -20.29
C ASN A 302 3.00 10.28 -20.94
N LYS A 303 4.08 10.68 -21.60
CA LYS A 303 4.98 9.76 -22.30
C LYS A 303 5.66 8.75 -21.38
N GLU A 304 5.85 9.12 -20.14
CA GLU A 304 6.47 8.32 -19.09
C GLU A 304 5.49 7.37 -18.40
N GLY A 305 4.18 7.49 -18.65
CA GLY A 305 3.16 6.58 -18.13
C GLY A 305 2.43 7.06 -16.87
N ALA A 306 2.68 8.29 -16.41
CA ALA A 306 1.96 8.88 -15.27
C ALA A 306 0.69 9.61 -15.70
N PHE A 307 -0.29 9.70 -14.80
CA PHE A 307 -1.45 10.54 -15.02
C PHE A 307 -1.12 12.01 -14.73
N VAL A 308 -1.42 12.85 -15.71
CA VAL A 308 -1.28 14.31 -15.61
C VAL A 308 -2.61 14.97 -15.96
N SER A 309 -2.84 16.17 -15.45
CA SER A 309 -4.02 16.94 -15.82
C SER A 309 -3.99 17.23 -17.33
N LYS A 310 -5.09 16.96 -18.01
CA LYS A 310 -5.23 17.29 -19.43
C LYS A 310 -5.16 18.79 -19.70
N LYS A 311 -5.61 19.58 -18.73
CA LYS A 311 -5.63 21.05 -18.79
C LYS A 311 -4.26 21.65 -18.45
N ASP A 312 -3.51 21.03 -17.55
CA ASP A 312 -2.15 21.44 -17.15
C ASP A 312 -1.24 20.19 -17.06
N PRO A 313 -0.55 19.81 -18.14
CA PRO A 313 0.32 18.65 -18.17
C PRO A 313 1.50 18.68 -17.21
N SER A 314 1.80 19.82 -16.57
CA SER A 314 2.82 19.92 -15.52
C SER A 314 2.32 19.41 -14.16
N LEU A 315 1.00 19.29 -13.99
CA LEU A 315 0.37 18.81 -12.77
C LEU A 315 0.25 17.27 -12.83
N PHE A 316 1.08 16.58 -12.08
CA PHE A 316 0.96 15.15 -11.83
C PHE A 316 -0.22 14.92 -10.89
N LEU A 317 -1.10 13.99 -11.27
CA LEU A 317 -2.30 13.64 -10.49
C LEU A 317 -2.07 12.41 -9.60
N GLY A 318 -1.16 11.53 -10.00
CA GLY A 318 -0.79 10.29 -9.33
C GLY A 318 -0.36 9.23 -10.34
N SER A 319 -0.13 8.01 -9.88
CA SER A 319 0.47 6.97 -10.70
C SER A 319 -0.55 6.11 -11.47
N SER A 320 -0.05 5.39 -12.47
CA SER A 320 -0.74 4.29 -13.16
C SER A 320 -0.17 2.92 -12.74
N LEU A 321 0.58 2.90 -11.64
CA LEU A 321 1.32 1.74 -11.15
C LEU A 321 0.37 0.65 -10.64
N THR A 322 0.78 -0.60 -10.77
CA THR A 322 0.24 -1.73 -10.01
C THR A 322 1.35 -2.36 -9.19
N MET A 323 1.03 -3.02 -8.07
CA MET A 323 2.04 -3.65 -7.22
C MET A 323 2.96 -4.61 -8.01
N LEU A 324 2.41 -5.44 -8.89
CA LEU A 324 3.23 -6.32 -9.74
C LEU A 324 4.13 -5.55 -10.72
N GLN A 325 3.69 -4.40 -11.23
CA GLN A 325 4.56 -3.58 -12.06
C GLN A 325 5.69 -2.96 -11.24
N GLY A 326 5.41 -2.54 -10.01
CA GLY A 326 6.44 -2.06 -9.07
C GLY A 326 7.49 -3.12 -8.78
N LEU A 327 7.09 -4.38 -8.52
CA LEU A 327 8.03 -5.48 -8.34
C LEU A 327 8.92 -5.71 -9.57
N ARG A 328 8.35 -5.69 -10.79
CA ARG A 328 9.13 -5.81 -12.03
C ARG A 328 10.09 -4.65 -12.21
N ASN A 329 9.64 -3.42 -12.01
CA ASN A 329 10.49 -2.24 -12.11
C ASN A 329 11.69 -2.34 -11.15
N MET A 330 11.46 -2.72 -9.89
CA MET A 330 12.54 -2.90 -8.91
C MET A 330 13.50 -4.01 -9.33
N SER A 331 12.99 -5.13 -9.85
CA SER A 331 13.83 -6.21 -10.40
C SER A 331 14.68 -5.73 -11.58
N ASP A 332 14.09 -4.98 -12.52
CA ASP A 332 14.78 -4.40 -13.68
C ASP A 332 15.86 -3.38 -13.26
N TRP A 333 15.66 -2.70 -12.13
CA TRP A 333 16.66 -1.79 -11.54
C TRP A 333 17.74 -2.52 -10.73
N GLY A 334 17.66 -3.85 -10.60
CA GLY A 334 18.64 -4.68 -9.89
C GLY A 334 18.43 -4.72 -8.37
N ILE A 335 17.24 -4.38 -7.88
CA ILE A 335 16.89 -4.53 -6.47
C ILE A 335 16.50 -6.00 -6.23
N PRO A 336 17.04 -6.65 -5.17
CA PRO A 336 16.72 -8.04 -4.85
C PRO A 336 15.21 -8.25 -4.68
N LEU A 337 14.68 -9.34 -5.24
CA LEU A 337 13.26 -9.66 -5.13
C LEU A 337 12.81 -9.80 -3.67
N ALA A 338 13.66 -10.36 -2.81
CA ALA A 338 13.37 -10.48 -1.38
C ALA A 338 13.10 -9.14 -0.72
N ASP A 339 13.93 -8.11 -1.01
CA ASP A 339 13.76 -6.75 -0.50
C ASP A 339 12.45 -6.14 -1.03
N SER A 340 12.18 -6.33 -2.32
CA SER A 340 10.96 -5.84 -2.97
C SER A 340 9.70 -6.46 -2.36
N ILE A 341 9.72 -7.76 -2.06
CA ILE A 341 8.62 -8.46 -1.38
C ILE A 341 8.47 -7.97 0.05
N GLN A 342 9.56 -7.77 0.78
CA GLN A 342 9.52 -7.22 2.13
C GLN A 342 8.86 -5.83 2.15
N MET A 343 9.25 -4.95 1.24
CA MET A 343 8.67 -3.61 1.08
C MET A 343 7.18 -3.63 0.71
N SER A 344 6.68 -4.68 0.07
CA SER A 344 5.31 -4.78 -0.45
C SER A 344 4.41 -5.72 0.33
N SER A 345 4.89 -6.35 1.40
CA SER A 345 4.08 -7.28 2.21
C SER A 345 4.40 -7.21 3.71
N SER A 346 5.59 -7.63 4.15
CA SER A 346 5.92 -7.71 5.58
C SER A 346 6.00 -6.34 6.25
N ASN A 347 6.62 -5.37 5.59
CA ASN A 347 6.77 -4.02 6.15
C ASN A 347 5.42 -3.33 6.34
N PRO A 348 4.53 -3.23 5.31
CA PRO A 348 3.22 -2.61 5.53
C PRO A 348 2.41 -3.35 6.60
N ALA A 349 2.43 -4.70 6.63
CA ALA A 349 1.73 -5.47 7.65
C ALA A 349 2.22 -5.14 9.07
N GLN A 350 3.53 -5.04 9.26
CA GLN A 350 4.13 -4.70 10.55
C GLN A 350 3.85 -3.24 10.96
N ILE A 351 4.00 -2.31 10.02
CA ILE A 351 3.83 -0.86 10.26
C ILE A 351 2.41 -0.54 10.69
N TYR A 352 1.42 -1.14 10.04
CA TYR A 352 0.02 -0.91 10.33
C TYR A 352 -0.58 -1.97 11.28
N SER A 353 0.28 -2.78 11.94
CA SER A 353 -0.11 -3.77 12.95
C SER A 353 -1.17 -4.76 12.47
N MET A 354 -1.12 -5.15 11.19
CA MET A 354 -2.02 -6.15 10.61
C MET A 354 -1.73 -7.53 11.21
N ASN A 355 -2.75 -8.18 11.73
CA ASN A 355 -2.57 -9.39 12.51
C ASN A 355 -2.37 -10.64 11.65
N LYS A 356 -1.23 -11.32 11.82
CA LYS A 356 -0.91 -12.62 11.19
C LYS A 356 -1.00 -12.62 9.66
N VAL A 357 -0.55 -11.53 9.02
CA VAL A 357 -0.47 -11.37 7.56
C VAL A 357 0.89 -10.80 7.12
N GLY A 358 1.15 -10.75 5.83
CA GLY A 358 2.35 -10.15 5.24
C GLY A 358 3.60 -11.04 5.30
N SER A 359 3.50 -12.27 5.82
CA SER A 359 4.61 -13.23 5.90
C SER A 359 4.13 -14.66 5.72
N ILE A 360 4.99 -15.51 5.15
CA ILE A 360 4.71 -16.95 5.01
C ILE A 360 5.42 -17.67 6.16
N ILE A 361 4.71 -17.80 7.28
CA ILE A 361 5.14 -18.53 8.47
C ILE A 361 3.95 -19.28 9.07
N PRO A 362 4.18 -20.40 9.81
CA PRO A 362 3.09 -21.14 10.45
C PRO A 362 2.21 -20.24 11.33
N GLU A 363 0.93 -20.54 11.37
CA GLU A 363 -0.16 -19.83 12.06
C GLU A 363 -0.58 -18.48 11.44
N TYR A 364 0.09 -18.00 10.38
CA TYR A 364 -0.33 -16.82 9.62
C TYR A 364 -1.43 -17.18 8.61
N ARG A 365 -2.20 -16.18 8.22
CA ARG A 365 -3.19 -16.30 7.15
C ARG A 365 -2.49 -16.69 5.85
N ALA A 366 -3.05 -17.66 5.15
CA ALA A 366 -2.53 -18.06 3.85
C ALA A 366 -3.00 -17.07 2.76
N ASP A 367 -2.49 -15.85 2.84
CA ASP A 367 -2.56 -14.85 1.79
C ASP A 367 -1.27 -15.00 0.98
N LEU A 368 -1.37 -15.61 -0.19
CA LEU A 368 -0.20 -16.02 -0.99
C LEU A 368 -0.37 -15.58 -2.43
N THR A 369 0.66 -14.94 -2.97
CA THR A 369 0.76 -14.58 -4.39
C THR A 369 1.76 -15.52 -5.06
N VAL A 370 1.31 -16.26 -6.07
CA VAL A 370 2.16 -17.15 -6.87
C VAL A 370 2.55 -16.45 -8.15
N LEU A 371 3.86 -16.34 -8.41
CA LEU A 371 4.43 -15.60 -9.52
C LEU A 371 5.33 -16.51 -10.37
N ASP A 372 5.29 -16.34 -11.69
CA ASP A 372 6.29 -16.96 -12.57
C ASP A 372 7.66 -16.24 -12.49
N ASP A 373 8.62 -16.71 -13.29
CA ASP A 373 9.98 -16.14 -13.39
C ASP A 373 10.01 -14.70 -13.93
N LYS A 374 8.92 -14.25 -14.60
CA LYS A 374 8.74 -12.88 -15.10
C LYS A 374 7.90 -12.02 -14.17
N LEU A 375 7.64 -12.49 -12.95
CA LEU A 375 6.80 -11.85 -11.95
C LEU A 375 5.38 -11.56 -12.47
N GLN A 376 4.82 -12.48 -13.30
CA GLN A 376 3.42 -12.48 -13.69
C GLN A 376 2.61 -13.31 -12.70
N LEU A 377 1.38 -12.90 -12.44
CA LEU A 377 0.50 -13.61 -11.53
C LEU A 377 0.08 -14.97 -12.12
N LYS A 378 0.37 -16.04 -11.40
CA LYS A 378 -0.10 -17.41 -11.67
C LYS A 378 -1.28 -17.78 -10.77
N ALA A 379 -1.24 -17.41 -9.50
CA ALA A 379 -2.36 -17.61 -8.59
C ALA A 379 -2.35 -16.61 -7.43
N LEU A 380 -3.53 -16.36 -6.88
CA LEU A 380 -3.69 -15.58 -5.65
C LEU A 380 -4.57 -16.36 -4.69
N PHE A 381 -4.06 -16.61 -3.50
CA PHE A 381 -4.81 -17.14 -2.37
C PHE A 381 -5.04 -16.05 -1.34
N ILE A 382 -6.24 -15.96 -0.80
CA ILE A 382 -6.61 -15.05 0.29
C ILE A 382 -7.32 -15.89 1.36
N GLY A 383 -6.74 -15.93 2.55
CA GLY A 383 -7.24 -16.76 3.62
C GLY A 383 -7.35 -18.24 3.21
N GLY A 384 -6.38 -18.74 2.44
CA GLY A 384 -6.32 -20.11 1.94
C GLY A 384 -7.28 -20.42 0.78
N LYS A 385 -8.09 -19.47 0.35
CA LYS A 385 -9.01 -19.64 -0.79
C LYS A 385 -8.34 -19.16 -2.08
N LEU A 386 -8.40 -19.94 -3.13
CA LEU A 386 -7.92 -19.57 -4.47
C LEU A 386 -8.87 -18.53 -5.07
N VAL A 387 -8.42 -17.28 -5.16
CA VAL A 387 -9.19 -16.12 -5.66
C VAL A 387 -8.91 -15.85 -7.13
N ARG A 388 -7.67 -16.08 -7.57
CA ARG A 388 -7.26 -16.03 -8.98
C ARG A 388 -6.47 -17.28 -9.33
N ASP A 389 -6.85 -17.91 -10.44
CA ASP A 389 -6.22 -19.12 -10.98
C ASP A 389 -5.79 -18.88 -12.43
N ARG A 390 -4.48 -18.97 -12.66
CA ARG A 390 -3.82 -18.90 -13.98
C ARG A 390 -2.67 -19.92 -14.02
N LEU A 391 -2.79 -21.02 -13.26
CA LEU A 391 -1.77 -22.07 -13.17
C LEU A 391 -1.71 -22.95 -14.40
N ALA A 392 -2.76 -22.97 -15.21
CA ALA A 392 -2.86 -23.77 -16.43
C ALA A 392 -2.04 -23.21 -17.59
#